data_d60c40d32e151fd1457eae84075736f8
#
_entry.id   d60c40d32e151fd1457eae84075736f8
#
_cell.length_a   1.000
_cell.length_b   1.000
_cell.length_c   1.000
_cell.angle_alpha   90.00
_cell.angle_beta   90.00
_cell.angle_gamma   90.00
#
_symmetry.space_group_name_H-M   'P 1'
#
loop_
_entity.id
_entity.type
_entity.pdbx_description
1 polymer ?
#
loop_
_entity_poly.entity_id
_entity_poly.type
_entity_poly.pdbx_seq_one_letter_code
_entity_poly.pdbx_strand_id
1 'polypeptide(L)'
;MGKIKDDLNVGLKAEKTVKPILEKLFGALTKTENQYDNFDFTNYKYYVEHKERFINFGQYDSLYLEKCKYDKYLMLKEKNPQLRFFAVWSCRNGRYIWEFNDDTTQFYSKYNMRLDRGTHTQSSNVICILNEYISPFSDYERVVVKKSKKSKK
;
A
#
# COMPACT_ATOMS: atom_id res chain seq x y z
N MET A 1 -7.90 1.42 -27.30
CA MET A 1 -7.42 0.07 -26.95
C MET A 1 -6.01 0.02 -26.43
N GLY A 2 -5.14 0.95 -26.83
CA GLY A 2 -3.76 1.02 -26.34
C GLY A 2 -3.63 1.39 -24.86
N LYS A 3 -4.51 2.24 -24.35
CA LYS A 3 -4.40 2.76 -22.97
C LYS A 3 -4.54 1.69 -21.89
N ILE A 4 -5.42 0.71 -22.06
CA ILE A 4 -5.63 -0.33 -21.05
C ILE A 4 -4.44 -1.28 -20.98
N LYS A 5 -3.89 -1.65 -22.14
CA LYS A 5 -2.67 -2.47 -22.20
C LYS A 5 -1.47 -1.75 -21.61
N ASP A 6 -1.34 -0.46 -21.90
CA ASP A 6 -0.22 0.35 -21.42
C ASP A 6 -0.28 0.51 -19.89
N ASP A 7 -1.48 0.73 -19.34
CA ASP A 7 -1.65 0.84 -17.88
C ASP A 7 -1.32 -0.47 -17.17
N LEU A 8 -1.74 -1.61 -17.73
CA LEU A 8 -1.40 -2.93 -17.19
C LEU A 8 0.10 -3.20 -17.25
N ASN A 9 0.75 -2.86 -18.36
CA ASN A 9 2.18 -3.05 -18.52
C ASN A 9 2.98 -2.17 -17.55
N VAL A 10 2.55 -0.93 -17.35
CA VAL A 10 3.18 -0.02 -16.38
C VAL A 10 3.04 -0.57 -14.97
N GLY A 11 1.86 -1.06 -14.60
CA GLY A 11 1.63 -1.67 -13.27
C GLY A 11 2.48 -2.88 -13.03
N LEU A 12 2.55 -3.81 -13.99
CA LEU A 12 3.36 -5.01 -13.88
C LEU A 12 4.86 -4.68 -13.82
N LYS A 13 5.30 -3.70 -14.59
CA LYS A 13 6.68 -3.26 -14.58
C LYS A 13 7.04 -2.61 -13.24
N ALA A 14 6.14 -1.80 -12.69
CA ALA A 14 6.32 -1.18 -11.38
C ALA A 14 6.44 -2.23 -10.27
N GLU A 15 5.61 -3.27 -10.31
CA GLU A 15 5.67 -4.37 -9.34
C GLU A 15 7.00 -5.12 -9.41
N LYS A 16 7.49 -5.41 -10.61
CA LYS A 16 8.78 -6.08 -10.79
C LYS A 16 9.95 -5.23 -10.29
N THR A 17 9.85 -3.92 -10.44
CA THR A 17 10.89 -2.98 -10.01
C THR A 17 10.87 -2.81 -8.49
N VAL A 18 9.69 -2.73 -7.89
CA VAL A 18 9.54 -2.44 -6.46
C VAL A 18 9.78 -3.66 -5.58
N LYS A 19 9.49 -4.87 -6.09
CA LYS A 19 9.61 -6.09 -5.28
C LYS A 19 10.98 -6.25 -4.61
N PRO A 20 12.11 -6.13 -5.33
CA PRO A 20 13.41 -6.23 -4.67
C PRO A 20 13.65 -5.16 -3.61
N ILE A 21 13.10 -3.98 -3.82
CA ILE A 21 13.22 -2.87 -2.87
C ILE A 21 12.43 -3.19 -1.58
N LEU A 22 11.23 -3.71 -1.73
CA LEU A 22 10.40 -4.12 -0.59
C LEU A 22 11.04 -5.30 0.15
N GLU A 23 11.65 -6.22 -0.58
CA GLU A 23 12.27 -7.40 0.03
C GLU A 23 13.48 -7.06 0.89
N LYS A 24 14.14 -5.94 0.63
CA LYS A 24 15.22 -5.46 1.51
C LYS A 24 14.71 -5.09 2.90
N LEU A 25 13.47 -4.60 2.98
CA LEU A 25 12.86 -4.21 4.25
C LEU A 25 12.13 -5.37 4.91
N PHE A 26 11.36 -6.13 4.15
CA PHE A 26 10.41 -7.12 4.67
C PHE A 26 10.89 -8.56 4.56
N GLY A 27 12.00 -8.82 3.88
CA GLY A 27 12.43 -10.17 3.55
C GLY A 27 11.75 -10.69 2.29
N ALA A 28 11.99 -11.94 1.94
CA ALA A 28 11.43 -12.54 0.74
C ALA A 28 9.90 -12.44 0.73
N LEU A 29 9.36 -11.98 -0.38
CA LEU A 29 7.92 -11.76 -0.55
C LEU A 29 7.40 -12.57 -1.73
N THR A 30 6.17 -13.06 -1.61
CA THR A 30 5.45 -13.72 -2.69
C THR A 30 4.38 -12.77 -3.21
N LYS A 31 4.29 -12.64 -4.53
CA LYS A 31 3.21 -11.87 -5.15
C LYS A 31 1.91 -12.67 -5.07
N THR A 32 0.83 -12.04 -4.63
CA THR A 32 -0.47 -12.69 -4.55
C THR A 32 -1.13 -12.75 -5.93
N GLU A 33 -1.86 -13.83 -6.19
CA GLU A 33 -2.50 -14.03 -7.50
C GLU A 33 -3.79 -13.25 -7.66
N ASN A 34 -4.60 -13.14 -6.61
CA ASN A 34 -5.87 -12.41 -6.66
C ASN A 34 -5.69 -11.01 -6.11
N GLN A 35 -5.57 -10.03 -7.01
CA GLN A 35 -5.25 -8.66 -6.65
C GLN A 35 -6.45 -7.82 -6.17
N TYR A 36 -7.68 -8.30 -6.36
CA TYR A 36 -8.85 -7.48 -6.03
C TYR A 36 -9.08 -7.37 -4.54
N ASP A 37 -8.95 -8.48 -3.81
CA ASP A 37 -9.20 -8.53 -2.39
C ASP A 37 -7.95 -8.68 -1.55
N ASN A 38 -6.82 -9.03 -2.16
CA ASN A 38 -5.59 -9.34 -1.45
C ASN A 38 -4.55 -8.24 -1.61
N PHE A 39 -3.63 -8.17 -0.66
CA PHE A 39 -2.46 -7.31 -0.78
C PHE A 39 -1.55 -7.83 -1.89
N ASP A 40 -0.78 -6.92 -2.51
CA ASP A 40 0.06 -7.29 -3.65
C ASP A 40 1.14 -8.31 -3.31
N PHE A 41 1.74 -8.18 -2.12
CA PHE A 41 2.83 -9.04 -1.69
C PHE A 41 2.61 -9.51 -0.26
N THR A 42 3.10 -10.71 0.04
CA THR A 42 2.96 -11.26 1.38
C THR A 42 4.09 -12.24 1.70
N ASN A 43 4.34 -12.38 2.98
CA ASN A 43 5.05 -13.52 3.55
C ASN A 43 4.37 -13.86 4.88
N TYR A 44 4.98 -14.73 5.68
CA TYR A 44 4.35 -15.16 6.93
C TYR A 44 4.31 -14.08 8.03
N LYS A 45 4.97 -12.93 7.82
CA LYS A 45 5.01 -11.82 8.78
C LYS A 45 4.29 -10.57 8.29
N TYR A 46 4.36 -10.32 6.98
CA TYR A 46 3.99 -9.03 6.41
C TYR A 46 3.05 -9.18 5.23
N TYR A 47 2.15 -8.21 5.10
CA TYR A 47 1.34 -7.98 3.90
C TYR A 47 1.63 -6.58 3.41
N VAL A 48 1.94 -6.43 2.14
CA VAL A 48 2.33 -5.15 1.55
C VAL A 48 1.49 -4.84 0.33
N GLU A 49 0.86 -3.68 0.33
CA GLU A 49 0.13 -3.15 -0.82
C GLU A 49 0.97 -2.05 -1.44
N HIS A 50 1.21 -2.12 -2.75
CA HIS A 50 1.99 -1.13 -3.47
C HIS A 50 1.12 -0.34 -4.43
N LYS A 51 1.29 0.98 -4.45
CA LYS A 51 0.59 1.89 -5.34
C LYS A 51 1.60 2.76 -6.09
N GLU A 52 1.49 2.77 -7.40
CA GLU A 52 2.23 3.71 -8.25
C GLU A 52 1.37 4.95 -8.44
N ARG A 53 1.92 6.13 -8.10
CA ARG A 53 1.18 7.39 -8.20
C ARG A 53 2.04 8.42 -8.94
N PHE A 54 1.49 8.99 -10.01
CA PHE A 54 2.19 9.98 -10.85
C PHE A 54 1.99 11.39 -10.32
N ILE A 55 2.14 11.55 -9.01
CA ILE A 55 2.04 12.81 -8.29
C ILE A 55 3.24 12.96 -7.37
N ASN A 56 3.49 14.17 -6.91
CA ASN A 56 4.44 14.43 -5.84
C ASN A 56 3.76 14.25 -4.49
N PHE A 57 4.45 13.62 -3.56
CA PHE A 57 3.98 13.59 -2.18
C PHE A 57 3.95 15.02 -1.64
N GLY A 58 2.84 15.38 -1.00
CA GLY A 58 2.61 16.74 -0.53
C GLY A 58 1.77 17.59 -1.47
N GLN A 59 1.54 17.12 -2.70
CA GLN A 59 0.67 17.80 -3.65
C GLN A 59 -0.79 17.84 -3.15
N TYR A 60 -1.20 16.80 -2.47
CA TYR A 60 -2.50 16.68 -1.81
C TYR A 60 -2.27 16.45 -0.31
N ASP A 61 -3.31 16.64 0.50
CA ASP A 61 -3.22 16.46 1.95
C ASP A 61 -3.17 15.00 2.40
N SER A 62 -3.40 14.08 1.49
CA SER A 62 -3.48 12.65 1.80
C SER A 62 -3.05 11.80 0.60
N LEU A 63 -2.75 10.54 0.88
CA LEU A 63 -2.65 9.48 -0.12
C LEU A 63 -3.78 8.48 0.15
N TYR A 64 -4.34 7.90 -0.91
CA TYR A 64 -5.48 7.02 -0.74
C TYR A 64 -5.18 5.60 -1.19
N LEU A 65 -5.96 4.67 -0.64
CA LEU A 65 -6.02 3.28 -1.07
C LEU A 65 -7.45 2.77 -0.94
N GLU A 66 -7.73 1.63 -1.57
CA GLU A 66 -9.06 1.07 -1.56
C GLU A 66 -9.47 0.63 -0.15
N LYS A 67 -10.70 0.95 0.25
CA LYS A 67 -11.22 0.59 1.56
C LYS A 67 -11.24 -0.94 1.75
N CYS A 68 -11.43 -1.71 0.66
CA CYS A 68 -11.45 -3.17 0.74
C CYS A 68 -10.11 -3.72 1.27
N LYS A 69 -9.00 -3.04 1.03
CA LYS A 69 -7.70 -3.43 1.58
C LYS A 69 -7.67 -3.24 3.10
N TYR A 70 -8.25 -2.14 3.57
CA TYR A 70 -8.37 -1.89 5.01
C TYR A 70 -9.28 -2.91 5.69
N ASP A 71 -10.40 -3.23 5.06
CA ASP A 71 -11.33 -4.24 5.59
C ASP A 71 -10.64 -5.61 5.66
N LYS A 72 -9.86 -5.96 4.65
CA LYS A 72 -9.07 -7.20 4.63
C LYS A 72 -8.04 -7.22 5.77
N TYR A 73 -7.37 -6.09 5.99
CA TYR A 73 -6.44 -5.93 7.10
C TYR A 73 -7.12 -6.23 8.44
N LEU A 74 -8.29 -5.64 8.69
CA LEU A 74 -9.01 -5.86 9.95
C LEU A 74 -9.34 -7.33 10.17
N MET A 75 -9.81 -8.00 9.11
CA MET A 75 -10.17 -9.42 9.17
C MET A 75 -8.96 -10.31 9.45
N LEU A 76 -7.85 -10.08 8.74
CA LEU A 76 -6.65 -10.90 8.90
C LEU A 76 -5.94 -10.63 10.22
N LYS A 77 -5.93 -9.39 10.67
CA LYS A 77 -5.31 -8.99 11.93
C LYS A 77 -6.03 -9.62 13.13
N GLU A 78 -7.34 -9.73 13.04
CA GLU A 78 -8.14 -10.40 14.06
C GLU A 78 -7.76 -11.87 14.18
N LYS A 79 -7.57 -12.54 13.05
CA LYS A 79 -7.18 -13.96 13.03
C LYS A 79 -5.75 -14.19 13.49
N ASN A 80 -4.84 -13.25 13.18
CA ASN A 80 -3.44 -13.36 13.55
C ASN A 80 -2.89 -11.97 13.91
N PRO A 81 -2.96 -11.59 15.21
CA PRO A 81 -2.51 -10.26 15.65
C PRO A 81 -1.03 -9.97 15.42
N GLN A 82 -0.22 -11.00 15.15
CA GLN A 82 1.21 -10.81 14.92
C GLN A 82 1.53 -10.31 13.51
N LEU A 83 0.61 -10.47 12.56
CA LEU A 83 0.79 -9.98 11.21
C LEU A 83 0.85 -8.46 11.17
N ARG A 84 1.69 -7.92 10.29
CA ARG A 84 1.79 -6.48 10.07
C ARG A 84 1.49 -6.18 8.60
N PHE A 85 0.84 -5.06 8.38
CA PHE A 85 0.31 -4.69 7.06
C PHE A 85 0.78 -3.29 6.71
N PHE A 86 1.22 -3.10 5.47
CA PHE A 86 1.82 -1.85 5.01
C PHE A 86 1.27 -1.45 3.66
N ALA A 87 1.12 -0.14 3.46
CA ALA A 87 0.89 0.44 2.15
C ALA A 87 2.13 1.24 1.76
N VAL A 88 2.59 1.05 0.53
CA VAL A 88 3.75 1.77 -0.01
C VAL A 88 3.31 2.46 -1.28
N TRP A 89 3.56 3.77 -1.35
CA TRP A 89 3.28 4.57 -2.54
C TRP A 89 4.58 5.01 -3.17
N SER A 90 4.75 4.69 -4.46
CA SER A 90 5.85 5.22 -5.26
C SER A 90 5.34 6.47 -5.96
N CYS A 91 5.75 7.63 -5.48
CA CYS A 91 5.41 8.93 -6.02
C CYS A 91 6.57 9.45 -6.87
N ARG A 92 6.35 10.57 -7.58
CA ARG A 92 7.41 11.16 -8.42
C ARG A 92 8.62 11.60 -7.63
N ASN A 93 8.42 12.06 -6.38
CA ASN A 93 9.47 12.58 -5.52
C ASN A 93 9.94 11.60 -4.46
N GLY A 94 9.58 10.31 -4.55
CA GLY A 94 10.08 9.30 -3.63
C GLY A 94 9.07 8.24 -3.28
N ARG A 95 9.48 7.33 -2.42
CA ARG A 95 8.60 6.29 -1.87
C ARG A 95 8.23 6.62 -0.44
N TYR A 96 6.98 6.28 -0.12
CA TYR A 96 6.37 6.62 1.17
C TYR A 96 5.63 5.41 1.68
N ILE A 97 5.53 5.25 3.00
CA ILE A 97 5.01 4.05 3.64
C ILE A 97 4.12 4.41 4.82
N TRP A 98 3.07 3.62 5.01
CA TRP A 98 2.17 3.70 6.15
C TRP A 98 1.89 2.29 6.64
N GLU A 99 1.98 2.08 7.95
CA GLU A 99 1.58 0.82 8.55
C GLU A 99 0.10 0.87 8.90
N PHE A 100 -0.67 -0.12 8.41
CA PHE A 100 -2.08 -0.23 8.74
C PHE A 100 -2.27 -0.35 10.25
N ASN A 101 -3.21 0.39 10.79
CA ASN A 101 -3.55 0.39 12.21
C ASN A 101 -5.01 0.76 12.37
N ASP A 102 -5.53 0.64 13.59
CA ASP A 102 -6.93 0.90 13.88
C ASP A 102 -7.19 2.32 14.43
N ASP A 103 -6.19 3.20 14.35
CA ASP A 103 -6.35 4.60 14.72
C ASP A 103 -7.05 5.36 13.60
N THR A 104 -8.37 5.49 13.71
CA THR A 104 -9.20 6.10 12.67
C THR A 104 -9.00 7.62 12.55
N THR A 105 -8.20 8.23 13.43
CA THR A 105 -7.85 9.66 13.30
C THR A 105 -6.81 9.91 12.22
N GLN A 106 -6.11 8.86 11.75
CA GLN A 106 -5.06 8.99 10.74
C GLN A 106 -5.59 9.07 9.33
N PHE A 107 -6.86 8.75 9.10
CA PHE A 107 -7.44 8.72 7.76
C PHE A 107 -8.92 9.05 7.81
N TYR A 108 -9.49 9.33 6.64
CA TYR A 108 -10.93 9.49 6.47
C TYR A 108 -11.39 8.69 5.27
N SER A 109 -12.65 8.29 5.27
CA SER A 109 -13.26 7.56 4.16
C SER A 109 -13.81 8.53 3.13
N LYS A 110 -13.68 8.18 1.86
CA LYS A 110 -14.19 8.98 0.76
C LYS A 110 -14.77 8.06 -0.30
N TYR A 111 -15.86 8.48 -0.90
CA TYR A 111 -16.45 7.80 -2.03
C TYR A 111 -15.79 8.32 -3.31
N ASN A 112 -15.16 7.44 -4.05
CA ASN A 112 -14.45 7.82 -5.26
C ASN A 112 -15.15 7.25 -6.48
N MET A 113 -15.62 8.14 -7.37
CA MET A 113 -16.18 7.74 -8.65
C MET A 113 -15.11 7.82 -9.71
N ARG A 114 -14.75 6.67 -10.29
CA ARG A 114 -13.78 6.61 -11.39
C ARG A 114 -14.54 6.51 -12.71
N LEU A 115 -14.57 7.63 -13.41
CA LEU A 115 -15.19 7.72 -14.73
C LEU A 115 -14.22 7.38 -15.87
N ASP A 116 -12.95 7.25 -15.58
CA ASP A 116 -11.87 7.09 -16.56
C ASP A 116 -11.64 5.65 -16.99
N ARG A 117 -12.34 4.68 -16.41
CA ARG A 117 -12.14 3.26 -16.71
C ARG A 117 -13.32 2.63 -17.43
N GLY A 118 -13.73 3.19 -18.54
CA GLY A 118 -14.67 2.54 -19.45
C GLY A 118 -16.13 2.80 -19.13
N THR A 119 -16.98 1.86 -19.54
CA THR A 119 -18.41 2.04 -19.70
C THR A 119 -19.21 2.04 -18.41
N HIS A 120 -18.62 1.68 -17.29
CA HIS A 120 -19.34 1.61 -16.02
C HIS A 120 -18.76 2.60 -15.03
N THR A 121 -19.64 3.42 -14.45
CA THR A 121 -19.32 4.19 -13.26
C THR A 121 -18.96 3.21 -12.15
N GLN A 122 -17.68 2.98 -11.96
CA GLN A 122 -17.23 2.23 -10.80
C GLN A 122 -17.04 3.21 -9.66
N SER A 123 -17.94 3.13 -8.72
CA SER A 123 -17.78 3.81 -7.44
C SER A 123 -17.07 2.86 -6.50
N SER A 124 -15.98 3.31 -5.91
CA SER A 124 -15.30 2.55 -4.87
C SER A 124 -15.06 3.45 -3.68
N ASN A 125 -15.22 2.89 -2.49
CA ASN A 125 -14.83 3.57 -1.28
C ASN A 125 -13.32 3.50 -1.14
N VAL A 126 -12.72 4.61 -0.76
CA VAL A 126 -11.29 4.69 -0.46
C VAL A 126 -11.10 5.24 0.94
N ILE A 127 -9.97 4.93 1.54
CA ILE A 127 -9.49 5.63 2.73
C ILE A 127 -8.36 6.54 2.31
N CYS A 128 -8.36 7.76 2.84
CA CYS A 128 -7.37 8.79 2.54
C CYS A 128 -6.52 8.99 3.79
N ILE A 129 -5.28 8.52 3.74
CA ILE A 129 -4.36 8.60 4.86
C ILE A 129 -3.70 9.98 4.84
N LEU A 130 -3.79 10.71 5.96
CA LEU A 130 -3.23 12.04 6.07
C LEU A 130 -1.70 11.99 5.99
N ASN A 131 -1.12 12.93 5.25
CA ASN A 131 0.32 12.95 4.98
C ASN A 131 1.19 12.93 6.25
N GLU A 132 0.71 13.53 7.33
CA GLU A 132 1.47 13.59 8.59
C GLU A 132 1.72 12.22 9.21
N TYR A 133 0.94 11.20 8.83
CA TYR A 133 1.09 9.84 9.34
C TYR A 133 1.85 8.94 8.38
N ILE A 134 2.25 9.46 7.22
CA ILE A 134 2.97 8.73 6.19
C ILE A 134 4.45 9.13 6.29
N SER A 135 5.32 8.14 6.28
CA SER A 135 6.75 8.35 6.44
C SER A 135 7.49 8.09 5.12
N PRO A 136 8.63 8.75 4.88
CA PRO A 136 9.51 8.32 3.81
C PRO A 136 9.92 6.86 4.01
N PHE A 137 9.95 6.10 2.93
CA PHE A 137 10.27 4.67 2.99
C PHE A 137 11.65 4.41 3.62
N SER A 138 12.63 5.24 3.30
CA SER A 138 13.98 5.12 3.84
C SER A 138 14.04 5.32 5.36
N ASP A 139 13.23 6.22 5.89
CA ASP A 139 13.18 6.45 7.34
C ASP A 139 12.53 5.27 8.07
N TYR A 140 11.49 4.70 7.46
CA TYR A 140 10.78 3.58 8.05
C TYR A 140 11.66 2.32 8.12
N GLU A 141 12.52 2.13 7.14
CA GLU A 141 13.48 1.04 7.12
C GLU A 141 14.31 1.01 8.42
N ARG A 142 14.79 2.16 8.86
CA ARG A 142 15.54 2.26 10.11
C ARG A 142 14.70 1.89 11.34
N VAL A 143 13.44 2.34 11.37
CA VAL A 143 12.54 2.09 12.50
C VAL A 143 12.21 0.61 12.62
N VAL A 144 11.90 -0.05 11.51
CA VAL A 144 11.57 -1.49 11.50
C VAL A 144 12.77 -2.32 11.93
N VAL A 145 13.96 -2.02 11.43
CA VAL A 145 15.18 -2.72 11.80
C VAL A 145 15.49 -2.54 13.29
N LYS A 146 15.35 -1.34 13.82
CA LYS A 146 15.56 -1.07 15.26
C LYS A 146 14.56 -1.83 16.13
N LYS A 147 13.27 -1.87 15.75
CA LYS A 147 12.25 -2.62 16.49
C LYS A 147 12.57 -4.12 16.49
N SER A 148 13.02 -4.66 15.36
CA SER A 148 13.41 -6.08 15.29
C SER A 148 14.57 -6.40 16.19
N LYS A 149 15.58 -5.53 16.30
CA LYS A 149 16.71 -5.70 17.19
C LYS A 149 16.29 -5.65 18.67
N LYS A 150 15.36 -4.77 19.02
CA LYS A 150 14.85 -4.66 20.40
C LYS A 150 14.01 -5.85 20.81
N SER A 151 13.28 -6.47 19.90
CA SER A 151 12.44 -7.62 20.21
C SER A 151 13.21 -8.92 20.35
N LYS A 152 14.49 -8.93 20.03
CA LYS A 152 15.36 -10.10 20.17
C LYS A 152 16.04 -10.18 21.54
N LYS A 153 15.74 -9.27 22.41
CA LYS A 153 16.18 -9.40 23.81
C LYS A 153 15.22 -10.32 24.54
#